data_edbe6def7d8231fbbc45db40d372e97e
#
_entry.id   edbe6def7d8231fbbc45db40d372e97e
#
_cell.length_a   1.000
_cell.length_b   1.000
_cell.length_c   1.000
_cell.angle_alpha   90.00
_cell.angle_beta   90.00
_cell.angle_gamma   90.00
#
_symmetry.space_group_name_H-M   'P 1'
#
loop_
_entity.id
_entity.type
_entity.pdbx_description
1 polymer ?
#
loop_
_entity_poly.entity_id
_entity_poly.type
_entity_poly.pdbx_seq_one_letter_code
_entity_poly.pdbx_strand_id
1 'polypeptide(L)'
;MRLKTSLGIAIGTALGTLVAVRSLRARRAIDFAGKTVVIFGGSRGLGLAMGREFSRAGAHVVLTARDEQELERAAADIAEQGGQVTTIACDITDREQIERTVGRIVHDRGGIDVLVNNAGIIQVGPVEHMTVDDFEEAMATHFWGPLFTILAALPHMRGSRARRIVNISSVGGKIAVPHLLPYTASKFALTGLSEGLRAELAGQGFAVTTVCPGLMRTGSTYNAMFKGQHRHEFAWFHLSNAIPGVSVSAARAARRIVDACRHGDPEVVLTPGAQLAVLANAISPATTARLLSLANNLLPDPRAEYGDRAHSGWQSVSAYVPSAITRLADRATVDNNELPDVGLT
;
A
#
# COMPACT_ATOMS: atom_id res chain seq x y z
N MET A 1 -3.03 -51.12 -0.78
CA MET A 1 -2.90 -50.69 -2.18
C MET A 1 -3.73 -49.44 -2.51
N ARG A 2 -4.98 -49.34 -2.07
CA ARG A 2 -5.88 -48.18 -2.38
C ARG A 2 -5.38 -46.79 -1.86
N LEU A 3 -4.67 -46.74 -0.72
CA LEU A 3 -4.19 -45.45 -0.14
C LEU A 3 -3.06 -44.81 -0.98
N LYS A 4 -2.17 -45.61 -1.56
CA LYS A 4 -1.06 -45.13 -2.42
C LYS A 4 -1.58 -44.61 -3.75
N THR A 5 -2.64 -45.23 -4.29
CA THR A 5 -3.26 -44.83 -5.57
C THR A 5 -4.03 -43.51 -5.40
N SER A 6 -4.78 -43.32 -4.30
CA SER A 6 -5.51 -42.07 -4.01
C SER A 6 -4.56 -40.91 -3.74
N LEU A 7 -3.44 -41.13 -3.05
CA LEU A 7 -2.41 -40.12 -2.83
C LEU A 7 -1.73 -39.69 -4.13
N GLY A 8 -1.42 -40.64 -5.02
CA GLY A 8 -0.84 -40.36 -6.34
C GLY A 8 -1.77 -39.53 -7.24
N ILE A 9 -3.08 -39.84 -7.24
CA ILE A 9 -4.08 -39.07 -7.98
C ILE A 9 -4.21 -37.66 -7.41
N ALA A 10 -4.27 -37.49 -6.09
CA ALA A 10 -4.36 -36.17 -5.42
C ALA A 10 -3.14 -35.30 -5.73
N ILE A 11 -1.92 -35.88 -5.68
CA ILE A 11 -0.68 -35.15 -6.01
C ILE A 11 -0.66 -34.79 -7.52
N GLY A 12 -1.04 -35.69 -8.41
CA GLY A 12 -1.11 -35.44 -9.85
C GLY A 12 -2.12 -34.34 -10.20
N THR A 13 -3.28 -34.35 -9.56
CA THR A 13 -4.31 -33.32 -9.76
C THR A 13 -3.81 -31.94 -9.23
N ALA A 14 -3.18 -31.91 -8.05
CA ALA A 14 -2.63 -30.69 -7.48
C ALA A 14 -1.51 -30.11 -8.37
N LEU A 15 -0.61 -30.96 -8.89
CA LEU A 15 0.46 -30.55 -9.80
C LEU A 15 -0.11 -30.00 -11.13
N GLY A 16 -1.08 -30.70 -11.72
CA GLY A 16 -1.76 -30.28 -12.94
C GLY A 16 -2.46 -28.94 -12.77
N THR A 17 -3.16 -28.74 -11.66
CA THR A 17 -3.81 -27.47 -11.32
C THR A 17 -2.77 -26.35 -11.16
N LEU A 18 -1.66 -26.60 -10.48
CA LEU A 18 -0.60 -25.62 -10.28
C LEU A 18 0.04 -25.19 -11.62
N VAL A 19 0.29 -26.15 -12.52
CA VAL A 19 0.83 -25.87 -13.86
C VAL A 19 -0.16 -25.08 -14.70
N ALA A 20 -1.44 -25.43 -14.67
CA ALA A 20 -2.49 -24.72 -15.40
C ALA A 20 -2.63 -23.26 -14.89
N VAL A 21 -2.65 -23.07 -13.59
CA VAL A 21 -2.70 -21.72 -12.97
C VAL A 21 -1.48 -20.89 -13.37
N ARG A 22 -0.27 -21.46 -13.31
CA ARG A 22 0.96 -20.78 -13.73
C ARG A 22 0.94 -20.42 -15.21
N SER A 23 0.50 -21.31 -16.07
CA SER A 23 0.39 -21.06 -17.52
C SER A 23 -0.63 -19.96 -17.83
N LEU A 24 -1.79 -19.99 -17.18
CA LEU A 24 -2.81 -18.94 -17.33
C LEU A 24 -2.31 -17.60 -16.79
N ARG A 25 -1.56 -17.59 -15.68
CA ARG A 25 -0.94 -16.40 -15.14
C ARG A 25 0.10 -15.81 -16.11
N ALA A 26 0.96 -16.65 -16.69
CA ALA A 26 1.96 -16.25 -17.67
C ALA A 26 1.35 -15.63 -18.95
N ARG A 27 0.21 -16.18 -19.43
CA ARG A 27 -0.50 -15.65 -20.61
C ARG A 27 -1.09 -14.25 -20.42
N ARG A 28 -1.31 -13.81 -19.17
CA ARG A 28 -1.82 -12.46 -18.85
C ARG A 28 -0.71 -11.43 -18.70
N ALA A 29 0.55 -11.86 -18.73
CA ALA A 29 1.69 -10.97 -18.53
C ALA A 29 1.72 -9.87 -19.59
N ILE A 30 1.93 -8.64 -19.13
CA ILE A 30 2.17 -7.48 -19.99
C ILE A 30 3.62 -7.05 -19.91
N ASP A 31 4.12 -6.47 -20.99
CA ASP A 31 5.38 -5.74 -20.98
C ASP A 31 5.12 -4.28 -20.56
N PHE A 32 5.97 -3.73 -19.69
CA PHE A 32 5.88 -2.35 -19.28
C PHE A 32 6.71 -1.41 -20.16
N ALA A 33 7.53 -1.93 -21.07
CA ALA A 33 8.34 -1.08 -21.98
C ALA A 33 7.44 -0.10 -22.74
N GLY A 34 7.76 1.21 -22.61
CA GLY A 34 7.01 2.30 -23.23
C GLY A 34 5.60 2.55 -22.67
N LYS A 35 5.19 1.88 -21.60
CA LYS A 35 3.89 2.07 -20.95
C LYS A 35 3.89 3.28 -20.02
N THR A 36 2.76 3.96 -19.96
CA THR A 36 2.53 5.05 -19.00
C THR A 36 1.98 4.49 -17.70
N VAL A 37 2.76 4.60 -16.61
CA VAL A 37 2.41 4.16 -15.27
C VAL A 37 2.22 5.38 -14.39
N VAL A 38 1.02 5.58 -13.87
CA VAL A 38 0.69 6.70 -12.97
C VAL A 38 0.62 6.18 -11.55
N ILE A 39 1.36 6.82 -10.62
CA ILE A 39 1.40 6.44 -9.21
C ILE A 39 0.95 7.62 -8.36
N PHE A 40 -0.26 7.57 -7.84
CA PHE A 40 -0.73 8.51 -6.83
C PHE A 40 -0.13 8.16 -5.46
N GLY A 41 0.61 9.10 -4.87
CA GLY A 41 1.45 8.86 -3.69
C GLY A 41 2.81 8.27 -4.05
N GLY A 42 3.45 8.82 -5.10
CA GLY A 42 4.71 8.32 -5.67
C GLY A 42 5.99 8.96 -5.14
N SER A 43 5.90 10.03 -4.33
CA SER A 43 7.08 10.82 -3.92
C SER A 43 8.01 10.10 -2.95
N ARG A 44 7.49 9.16 -2.16
CA ARG A 44 8.26 8.48 -1.11
C ARG A 44 7.78 7.06 -0.81
N GLY A 45 8.49 6.37 0.07
CA GLY A 45 8.10 5.08 0.63
C GLY A 45 7.90 4.00 -0.42
N LEU A 46 6.79 3.28 -0.28
CA LEU A 46 6.42 2.21 -1.21
C LEU A 46 6.13 2.75 -2.61
N GLY A 47 5.55 3.94 -2.72
CA GLY A 47 5.24 4.57 -4.00
C GLY A 47 6.49 4.81 -4.83
N LEU A 48 7.53 5.41 -4.25
CA LEU A 48 8.83 5.60 -4.90
C LEU A 48 9.50 4.27 -5.23
N ALA A 49 9.45 3.29 -4.31
CA ALA A 49 10.00 1.97 -4.57
C ALA A 49 9.32 1.28 -5.77
N MET A 50 7.99 1.42 -5.92
CA MET A 50 7.27 0.94 -7.12
C MET A 50 7.66 1.75 -8.37
N GLY A 51 7.81 3.07 -8.25
CA GLY A 51 8.27 3.92 -9.35
C GLY A 51 9.61 3.45 -9.91
N ARG A 52 10.59 3.16 -9.04
CA ARG A 52 11.89 2.58 -9.43
C ARG A 52 11.75 1.24 -10.16
N GLU A 53 10.90 0.35 -9.68
CA GLU A 53 10.71 -0.99 -10.28
C GLU A 53 9.97 -0.92 -11.63
N PHE A 54 8.95 -0.06 -11.78
CA PHE A 54 8.30 0.17 -13.08
C PHE A 54 9.23 0.82 -14.08
N SER A 55 10.04 1.79 -13.64
CA SER A 55 11.04 2.45 -14.47
C SER A 55 12.09 1.45 -14.96
N ARG A 56 12.63 0.58 -14.09
CA ARG A 56 13.54 -0.50 -14.49
C ARG A 56 12.92 -1.47 -15.49
N ALA A 57 11.61 -1.61 -15.47
CA ALA A 57 10.86 -2.42 -16.43
C ALA A 57 10.56 -1.67 -17.76
N GLY A 58 11.14 -0.48 -17.96
CA GLY A 58 11.02 0.31 -19.18
C GLY A 58 9.78 1.18 -19.28
N ALA A 59 9.02 1.37 -18.21
CA ALA A 59 7.86 2.24 -18.19
C ALA A 59 8.28 3.71 -18.09
N HIS A 60 7.45 4.61 -18.66
CA HIS A 60 7.44 6.00 -18.29
C HIS A 60 6.59 6.17 -17.03
N VAL A 61 7.20 6.59 -15.93
CA VAL A 61 6.53 6.70 -14.62
C VAL A 61 6.08 8.14 -14.41
N VAL A 62 4.82 8.34 -14.07
CA VAL A 62 4.27 9.61 -13.61
C VAL A 62 4.03 9.51 -12.11
N LEU A 63 4.79 10.26 -11.33
CA LEU A 63 4.64 10.34 -9.88
C LEU A 63 3.76 11.52 -9.50
N THR A 64 2.78 11.29 -8.64
CA THR A 64 1.99 12.38 -8.07
C THR A 64 2.02 12.34 -6.54
N ALA A 65 2.11 13.49 -5.92
CA ALA A 65 2.03 13.71 -4.49
C ALA A 65 1.74 15.20 -4.22
N ARG A 66 1.50 15.57 -2.96
CA ARG A 66 1.24 16.97 -2.59
C ARG A 66 2.50 17.82 -2.56
N ASP A 67 3.60 17.23 -2.13
CA ASP A 67 4.87 17.91 -1.90
C ASP A 67 5.74 17.89 -3.17
N GLU A 68 5.97 19.07 -3.75
CA GLU A 68 6.75 19.23 -4.97
C GLU A 68 8.23 18.92 -4.75
N GLN A 69 8.79 19.25 -3.59
CA GLN A 69 10.21 19.01 -3.29
C GLN A 69 10.48 17.50 -3.12
N GLU A 70 9.56 16.79 -2.43
CA GLU A 70 9.63 15.33 -2.38
C GLU A 70 9.56 14.71 -3.78
N LEU A 71 8.70 15.23 -4.66
CA LEU A 71 8.57 14.77 -6.05
C LEU A 71 9.84 15.03 -6.85
N GLU A 72 10.46 16.18 -6.69
CA GLU A 72 11.73 16.52 -7.37
C GLU A 72 12.85 15.56 -6.96
N ARG A 73 13.00 15.28 -5.66
CA ARG A 73 13.97 14.30 -5.17
C ARG A 73 13.70 12.89 -5.70
N ALA A 74 12.42 12.49 -5.73
CA ALA A 74 12.02 11.20 -6.27
C ALA A 74 12.28 11.08 -7.77
N ALA A 75 12.06 12.16 -8.52
CA ALA A 75 12.35 12.21 -9.95
C ALA A 75 13.86 12.13 -10.22
N ALA A 76 14.67 12.88 -9.47
CA ALA A 76 16.12 12.83 -9.58
C ALA A 76 16.66 11.41 -9.36
N ASP A 77 16.19 10.73 -8.31
CA ASP A 77 16.58 9.35 -7.98
C ASP A 77 16.25 8.35 -9.11
N ILE A 78 15.08 8.47 -9.75
CA ILE A 78 14.72 7.61 -10.88
C ILE A 78 15.51 7.97 -12.13
N ALA A 79 15.72 9.26 -12.40
CA ALA A 79 16.45 9.75 -13.57
C ALA A 79 17.94 9.37 -13.51
N GLU A 80 18.57 9.43 -12.33
CA GLU A 80 19.95 8.97 -12.10
C GLU A 80 20.16 7.50 -12.46
N GLN A 81 19.10 6.68 -12.33
CA GLN A 81 19.09 5.28 -12.73
C GLN A 81 18.73 5.08 -14.23
N GLY A 82 18.66 6.16 -15.01
CA GLY A 82 18.33 6.13 -16.43
C GLY A 82 16.84 5.99 -16.74
N GLY A 83 15.97 6.18 -15.74
CA GLY A 83 14.53 6.03 -15.88
C GLY A 83 13.84 7.26 -16.48
N GLN A 84 12.71 7.02 -17.15
CA GLN A 84 11.82 8.06 -17.62
C GLN A 84 10.77 8.38 -16.57
N VAL A 85 10.77 9.61 -16.06
CA VAL A 85 9.87 10.04 -15.00
C VAL A 85 9.32 11.44 -15.26
N THR A 86 8.08 11.67 -14.88
CA THR A 86 7.41 12.97 -14.82
C THR A 86 6.77 13.13 -13.46
N THR A 87 6.74 14.34 -12.92
CA THR A 87 6.10 14.63 -11.64
C THR A 87 4.97 15.64 -11.81
N ILE A 88 3.90 15.48 -11.05
CA ILE A 88 2.77 16.41 -11.01
C ILE A 88 2.30 16.53 -9.57
N ALA A 89 2.33 17.76 -9.01
CA ALA A 89 1.75 18.01 -7.70
C ALA A 89 0.23 17.82 -7.76
N CYS A 90 -0.30 16.99 -6.86
CA CYS A 90 -1.71 16.67 -6.79
C CYS A 90 -2.10 16.19 -5.39
N ASP A 91 -3.11 16.83 -4.80
CA ASP A 91 -3.76 16.29 -3.60
C ASP A 91 -4.84 15.27 -4.03
N ILE A 92 -4.68 14.04 -3.55
CA ILE A 92 -5.61 12.94 -3.87
C ILE A 92 -7.00 13.15 -3.23
N THR A 93 -7.14 14.06 -2.29
CA THR A 93 -8.43 14.40 -1.67
C THR A 93 -9.21 15.47 -2.46
N ASP A 94 -8.53 16.14 -3.39
CA ASP A 94 -9.13 17.16 -4.26
C ASP A 94 -9.47 16.55 -5.63
N ARG A 95 -10.76 16.35 -5.85
CA ARG A 95 -11.28 15.77 -7.08
C ARG A 95 -10.91 16.59 -8.33
N GLU A 96 -10.98 17.92 -8.26
CA GLU A 96 -10.67 18.77 -9.41
C GLU A 96 -9.19 18.73 -9.79
N GLN A 97 -8.28 18.67 -8.78
CA GLN A 97 -6.86 18.47 -9.03
C GLN A 97 -6.62 17.11 -9.71
N ILE A 98 -7.30 16.04 -9.27
CA ILE A 98 -7.19 14.73 -9.91
C ILE A 98 -7.62 14.79 -11.37
N GLU A 99 -8.78 15.39 -11.67
CA GLU A 99 -9.31 15.51 -13.04
C GLU A 99 -8.34 16.29 -13.94
N ARG A 100 -7.78 17.42 -13.45
CA ARG A 100 -6.75 18.20 -14.17
C ARG A 100 -5.46 17.39 -14.37
N THR A 101 -5.02 16.68 -13.35
CA THR A 101 -3.80 15.84 -13.41
C THR A 101 -3.94 14.72 -14.43
N VAL A 102 -5.05 14.00 -14.41
CA VAL A 102 -5.33 12.94 -15.39
C VAL A 102 -5.41 13.53 -16.81
N GLY A 103 -6.10 14.65 -16.98
CA GLY A 103 -6.19 15.36 -18.28
C GLY A 103 -4.82 15.74 -18.82
N ARG A 104 -3.94 16.29 -17.99
CA ARG A 104 -2.56 16.62 -18.36
C ARG A 104 -1.76 15.38 -18.77
N ILE A 105 -1.84 14.29 -17.98
CA ILE A 105 -1.14 13.04 -18.31
C ILE A 105 -1.61 12.50 -19.66
N VAL A 106 -2.92 12.50 -19.91
CA VAL A 106 -3.49 12.03 -21.17
C VAL A 106 -3.05 12.89 -22.35
N HIS A 107 -3.02 14.23 -22.19
CA HIS A 107 -2.54 15.14 -23.20
C HIS A 107 -1.07 14.89 -23.53
N ASP A 108 -0.22 14.75 -22.53
CA ASP A 108 1.24 14.66 -22.69
C ASP A 108 1.71 13.26 -23.10
N ARG A 109 0.96 12.20 -22.72
CA ARG A 109 1.35 10.78 -22.90
C ARG A 109 0.43 9.98 -23.81
N GLY A 110 -0.71 10.54 -24.22
CA GLY A 110 -1.69 9.88 -25.08
C GLY A 110 -2.60 8.87 -24.37
N GLY A 111 -2.41 8.60 -23.07
CA GLY A 111 -3.23 7.68 -22.29
C GLY A 111 -2.54 7.17 -21.03
N ILE A 112 -3.23 6.30 -20.32
CA ILE A 112 -2.75 5.64 -19.10
C ILE A 112 -2.86 4.13 -19.30
N ASP A 113 -1.76 3.42 -19.07
CA ASP A 113 -1.70 1.97 -19.16
C ASP A 113 -1.88 1.30 -17.80
N VAL A 114 -1.28 1.90 -16.76
CA VAL A 114 -1.31 1.38 -15.37
C VAL A 114 -1.63 2.55 -14.44
N LEU A 115 -2.62 2.36 -13.59
CA LEU A 115 -2.97 3.27 -12.50
C LEU A 115 -2.64 2.59 -11.17
N VAL A 116 -1.86 3.26 -10.32
CA VAL A 116 -1.50 2.80 -8.97
C VAL A 116 -1.99 3.80 -7.93
N ASN A 117 -2.95 3.38 -7.11
CA ASN A 117 -3.43 4.14 -5.96
C ASN A 117 -2.65 3.70 -4.71
N ASN A 118 -1.65 4.51 -4.33
CA ASN A 118 -0.76 4.21 -3.22
C ASN A 118 -0.80 5.29 -2.11
N ALA A 119 -1.26 6.49 -2.39
CA ALA A 119 -1.36 7.55 -1.39
C ALA A 119 -2.10 7.06 -0.13
N GLY A 120 -1.59 7.45 1.02
CA GLY A 120 -2.18 7.02 2.28
C GLY A 120 -1.62 7.78 3.47
N ILE A 121 -2.39 7.79 4.54
CA ILE A 121 -2.07 8.34 5.85
C ILE A 121 -2.21 7.25 6.90
N ILE A 122 -1.57 7.41 8.05
CA ILE A 122 -1.69 6.49 9.17
C ILE A 122 -1.97 7.31 10.43
N GLN A 123 -3.06 6.99 11.12
CA GLN A 123 -3.42 7.56 12.41
C GLN A 123 -3.45 6.42 13.42
N VAL A 124 -2.68 6.57 14.51
CA VAL A 124 -2.46 5.56 15.55
C VAL A 124 -2.90 6.10 16.89
N GLY A 125 -3.72 5.37 17.60
CA GLY A 125 -4.18 5.67 18.95
C GLY A 125 -5.48 4.95 19.28
N PRO A 126 -5.86 4.95 20.57
CA PRO A 126 -7.10 4.35 21.02
C PRO A 126 -8.32 5.13 20.49
N VAL A 127 -9.45 4.45 20.35
CA VAL A 127 -10.69 5.02 19.79
C VAL A 127 -11.19 6.22 20.57
N GLU A 128 -10.94 6.27 21.87
CA GLU A 128 -11.33 7.35 22.77
C GLU A 128 -10.70 8.71 22.41
N HIS A 129 -9.59 8.69 21.67
CA HIS A 129 -8.88 9.88 21.18
C HIS A 129 -9.08 10.13 19.68
N MET A 130 -9.85 9.30 19.00
CA MET A 130 -10.17 9.51 17.59
C MET A 130 -11.42 10.38 17.44
N THR A 131 -11.36 11.34 16.55
CA THR A 131 -12.47 12.25 16.21
C THR A 131 -13.09 11.83 14.88
N VAL A 132 -14.27 12.36 14.57
CA VAL A 132 -14.92 12.16 13.28
C VAL A 132 -14.00 12.62 12.13
N ASP A 133 -13.29 13.73 12.32
CA ASP A 133 -12.35 14.27 11.31
C ASP A 133 -11.24 13.26 10.95
N ASP A 134 -10.75 12.45 11.91
CA ASP A 134 -9.76 11.41 11.63
C ASP A 134 -10.32 10.34 10.68
N PHE A 135 -11.59 9.99 10.85
CA PHE A 135 -12.26 9.04 9.94
C PHE A 135 -12.53 9.66 8.57
N GLU A 136 -12.96 10.92 8.53
CA GLU A 136 -13.20 11.65 7.28
C GLU A 136 -11.91 11.81 6.48
N GLU A 137 -10.79 12.20 7.11
CA GLU A 137 -9.49 12.30 6.48
C GLU A 137 -8.99 10.95 5.93
N ALA A 138 -9.13 9.88 6.74
CA ALA A 138 -8.77 8.54 6.32
C ALA A 138 -9.63 8.07 5.14
N MET A 139 -10.94 8.31 5.16
CA MET A 139 -11.86 7.98 4.06
C MET A 139 -11.58 8.82 2.82
N ALA A 140 -11.33 10.12 2.95
CA ALA A 140 -10.98 11.00 1.85
C ALA A 140 -9.74 10.48 1.12
N THR A 141 -8.70 10.09 1.88
CA THR A 141 -7.42 9.66 1.30
C THR A 141 -7.48 8.23 0.75
N HIS A 142 -8.08 7.27 1.48
CA HIS A 142 -7.97 5.86 1.14
C HIS A 142 -9.12 5.31 0.29
N PHE A 143 -10.28 5.96 0.31
CA PHE A 143 -11.46 5.51 -0.43
C PHE A 143 -11.86 6.50 -1.53
N TRP A 144 -12.17 7.75 -1.17
CA TRP A 144 -12.64 8.73 -2.14
C TRP A 144 -11.57 9.11 -3.16
N GLY A 145 -10.32 9.33 -2.71
CA GLY A 145 -9.22 9.61 -3.62
C GLY A 145 -9.02 8.52 -4.68
N PRO A 146 -8.80 7.24 -4.30
CA PRO A 146 -8.74 6.13 -5.26
C PRO A 146 -9.97 6.01 -6.15
N LEU A 147 -11.18 6.25 -5.64
CA LEU A 147 -12.38 6.25 -6.46
C LEU A 147 -12.33 7.36 -7.52
N PHE A 148 -11.97 8.58 -7.14
CA PHE A 148 -11.88 9.72 -8.07
C PHE A 148 -10.78 9.49 -9.13
N THR A 149 -9.61 8.98 -8.74
CA THR A 149 -8.53 8.67 -9.70
C THR A 149 -8.96 7.61 -10.69
N ILE A 150 -9.67 6.56 -10.23
CA ILE A 150 -10.17 5.49 -11.09
C ILE A 150 -11.22 6.03 -12.05
N LEU A 151 -12.21 6.77 -11.57
CA LEU A 151 -13.27 7.34 -12.42
C LEU A 151 -12.71 8.30 -13.48
N ALA A 152 -11.73 9.13 -13.12
CA ALA A 152 -11.06 10.04 -14.04
C ALA A 152 -10.20 9.28 -15.07
N ALA A 153 -9.45 8.27 -14.66
CA ALA A 153 -8.53 7.56 -15.55
C ALA A 153 -9.22 6.51 -16.45
N LEU A 154 -10.30 5.88 -15.98
CA LEU A 154 -10.95 4.74 -16.63
C LEU A 154 -11.30 4.97 -18.12
N PRO A 155 -11.88 6.12 -18.53
CA PRO A 155 -12.17 6.39 -19.95
C PRO A 155 -10.91 6.35 -20.81
N HIS A 156 -9.80 6.86 -20.29
CA HIS A 156 -8.52 7.01 -21.00
C HIS A 156 -7.67 5.71 -20.98
N MET A 157 -7.99 4.77 -20.11
CA MET A 157 -7.37 3.46 -20.05
C MET A 157 -7.99 2.46 -21.04
N ARG A 158 -9.21 2.72 -21.55
CA ARG A 158 -9.92 1.80 -22.48
C ARG A 158 -9.16 1.58 -23.79
N GLY A 159 -8.39 2.56 -24.25
CA GLY A 159 -7.54 2.44 -25.44
C GLY A 159 -6.27 1.61 -25.24
N SER A 160 -5.83 1.44 -23.97
CA SER A 160 -4.64 0.66 -23.63
C SER A 160 -4.89 -0.86 -23.78
N ARG A 161 -3.86 -1.60 -24.15
CA ARG A 161 -3.84 -3.07 -24.07
C ARG A 161 -3.43 -3.58 -22.69
N ALA A 162 -2.85 -2.72 -21.85
CA ALA A 162 -2.41 -3.11 -20.49
C ALA A 162 -3.59 -3.16 -19.51
N ARG A 163 -4.33 -2.07 -19.37
CA ARG A 163 -5.53 -1.91 -18.50
C ARG A 163 -5.32 -2.47 -17.09
N ARG A 164 -4.33 -1.94 -16.35
CA ARG A 164 -4.01 -2.38 -15.00
C ARG A 164 -4.37 -1.31 -13.97
N ILE A 165 -5.07 -1.70 -12.94
CA ILE A 165 -5.35 -0.87 -11.76
C ILE A 165 -4.78 -1.60 -10.55
N VAL A 166 -3.99 -0.92 -9.74
CA VAL A 166 -3.39 -1.44 -8.51
C VAL A 166 -3.83 -0.55 -7.35
N ASN A 167 -4.53 -1.12 -6.40
CA ASN A 167 -4.97 -0.42 -5.20
C ASN A 167 -4.18 -0.94 -3.99
N ILE A 168 -3.42 -0.04 -3.34
CA ILE A 168 -2.64 -0.38 -2.15
C ILE A 168 -3.53 -0.23 -0.92
N SER A 169 -4.14 -1.36 -0.54
CA SER A 169 -4.87 -1.51 0.70
C SER A 169 -3.90 -1.82 1.86
N SER A 170 -4.25 -2.76 2.70
CA SER A 170 -3.46 -3.23 3.86
C SER A 170 -3.99 -4.58 4.34
N VAL A 171 -3.23 -5.29 5.15
CA VAL A 171 -3.79 -6.33 6.02
C VAL A 171 -4.87 -5.76 6.93
N GLY A 172 -4.76 -4.47 7.31
CA GLY A 172 -5.81 -3.71 8.00
C GLY A 172 -7.09 -3.51 7.20
N GLY A 173 -7.11 -3.78 5.88
CA GLY A 173 -8.31 -3.86 5.06
C GLY A 173 -8.91 -5.27 4.95
N LYS A 174 -8.37 -6.24 5.67
CA LYS A 174 -8.85 -7.63 5.76
C LYS A 174 -9.11 -8.07 7.20
N ILE A 175 -8.42 -7.46 8.16
CA ILE A 175 -8.53 -7.74 9.59
C ILE A 175 -8.46 -6.41 10.33
N ALA A 176 -9.36 -6.16 11.27
CA ALA A 176 -9.30 -4.97 12.11
C ALA A 176 -8.02 -4.98 12.97
N VAL A 177 -7.35 -3.84 13.06
CA VAL A 177 -6.16 -3.67 13.88
C VAL A 177 -6.49 -2.68 15.00
N PRO A 178 -6.39 -3.07 16.30
CA PRO A 178 -6.60 -2.15 17.40
C PRO A 178 -5.67 -0.93 17.29
N HIS A 179 -6.10 0.22 17.79
CA HIS A 179 -5.45 1.52 17.73
C HIS A 179 -5.21 2.08 16.31
N LEU A 180 -5.82 1.46 15.30
CA LEU A 180 -5.75 1.88 13.89
C LEU A 180 -7.16 1.98 13.28
N LEU A 181 -8.17 2.40 14.05
CA LEU A 181 -9.56 2.26 13.62
C LEU A 181 -9.94 3.09 12.39
N PRO A 182 -9.60 4.41 12.26
CA PRO A 182 -9.86 5.18 11.04
C PRO A 182 -9.15 4.57 9.81
N TYR A 183 -7.89 4.21 9.97
CA TYR A 183 -7.11 3.53 8.95
C TYR A 183 -7.75 2.21 8.51
N THR A 184 -8.10 1.36 9.47
CA THR A 184 -8.71 0.06 9.21
C THR A 184 -10.03 0.21 8.45
N ALA A 185 -10.94 1.06 8.92
CA ALA A 185 -12.24 1.29 8.28
C ALA A 185 -12.08 1.72 6.83
N SER A 186 -11.20 2.69 6.57
CA SER A 186 -10.95 3.20 5.21
C SER A 186 -10.26 2.18 4.30
N LYS A 187 -9.36 1.34 4.83
CA LYS A 187 -8.71 0.27 4.04
C LYS A 187 -9.64 -0.91 3.74
N PHE A 188 -10.62 -1.21 4.61
CA PHE A 188 -11.70 -2.13 4.28
C PHE A 188 -12.56 -1.58 3.14
N ALA A 189 -12.91 -0.29 3.18
CA ALA A 189 -13.68 0.36 2.11
C ALA A 189 -12.93 0.27 0.76
N LEU A 190 -11.61 0.57 0.74
CA LEU A 190 -10.79 0.44 -0.46
C LEU A 190 -10.73 -1.02 -0.96
N THR A 191 -10.63 -1.98 -0.05
CA THR A 191 -10.60 -3.41 -0.42
C THR A 191 -11.91 -3.81 -1.11
N GLY A 192 -13.05 -3.44 -0.53
CA GLY A 192 -14.37 -3.70 -1.13
C GLY A 192 -14.54 -3.04 -2.50
N LEU A 193 -14.13 -1.77 -2.64
CA LEU A 193 -14.11 -1.07 -3.93
C LEU A 193 -13.25 -1.82 -4.96
N SER A 194 -12.04 -2.22 -4.57
CA SER A 194 -11.09 -2.90 -5.46
C SER A 194 -11.61 -4.26 -5.93
N GLU A 195 -12.23 -5.04 -5.04
CA GLU A 195 -12.83 -6.33 -5.34
C GLU A 195 -14.07 -6.19 -6.26
N GLY A 196 -14.93 -5.21 -6.00
CA GLY A 196 -16.10 -4.90 -6.84
C GLY A 196 -15.68 -4.49 -8.26
N LEU A 197 -14.75 -3.53 -8.37
CA LEU A 197 -14.22 -3.08 -9.66
C LEU A 197 -13.59 -4.22 -10.47
N ARG A 198 -12.89 -5.14 -9.82
CA ARG A 198 -12.34 -6.32 -10.49
C ARG A 198 -13.42 -7.16 -11.15
N ALA A 199 -14.52 -7.40 -10.45
CA ALA A 199 -15.63 -8.19 -10.98
C ALA A 199 -16.32 -7.46 -12.16
N GLU A 200 -16.60 -6.17 -12.01
CA GLU A 200 -17.33 -5.37 -13.00
C GLU A 200 -16.51 -5.09 -14.28
N LEU A 201 -15.21 -4.87 -14.13
CA LEU A 201 -14.34 -4.45 -15.24
C LEU A 201 -13.65 -5.64 -15.95
N ALA A 202 -13.74 -6.86 -15.42
CA ALA A 202 -13.10 -8.05 -16.00
C ALA A 202 -13.54 -8.28 -17.44
N GLY A 203 -14.83 -8.16 -17.75
CA GLY A 203 -15.39 -8.30 -19.09
C GLY A 203 -14.89 -7.23 -20.08
N GLN A 204 -14.35 -6.11 -19.59
CA GLN A 204 -13.76 -5.04 -20.39
C GLN A 204 -12.22 -5.21 -20.54
N GLY A 205 -11.64 -6.31 -20.06
CA GLY A 205 -10.21 -6.61 -20.16
C GLY A 205 -9.33 -5.87 -19.13
N PHE A 206 -9.92 -5.26 -18.10
CA PHE A 206 -9.14 -4.69 -16.98
C PHE A 206 -8.70 -5.78 -16.01
N ALA A 207 -7.51 -5.64 -15.48
CA ALA A 207 -7.10 -6.39 -14.30
C ALA A 207 -6.90 -5.41 -13.12
N VAL A 208 -7.67 -5.63 -12.07
CA VAL A 208 -7.60 -4.85 -10.83
C VAL A 208 -6.92 -5.72 -9.77
N THR A 209 -5.80 -5.24 -9.23
CA THR A 209 -5.01 -5.91 -8.20
C THR A 209 -5.21 -5.20 -6.86
N THR A 210 -5.71 -5.93 -5.88
CA THR A 210 -5.76 -5.48 -4.48
C THR A 210 -4.48 -5.90 -3.78
N VAL A 211 -3.71 -4.94 -3.29
CA VAL A 211 -2.48 -5.23 -2.54
C VAL A 211 -2.75 -5.04 -1.06
N CYS A 212 -2.45 -6.06 -0.26
CA CYS A 212 -2.61 -6.06 1.19
C CYS A 212 -1.22 -6.23 1.85
N PRO A 213 -0.47 -5.13 2.03
CA PRO A 213 0.77 -5.18 2.78
C PRO A 213 0.49 -5.54 4.24
N GLY A 214 1.35 -6.38 4.81
CA GLY A 214 1.53 -6.46 6.26
C GLY A 214 2.52 -5.38 6.72
N LEU A 215 3.26 -5.66 7.77
CA LEU A 215 4.29 -4.76 8.28
C LEU A 215 5.40 -4.56 7.24
N MET A 216 5.80 -3.32 7.02
CA MET A 216 6.85 -2.95 6.07
C MET A 216 7.89 -2.05 6.70
N ARG A 217 9.14 -2.28 6.35
CA ARG A 217 10.24 -1.36 6.68
C ARG A 217 10.25 -0.24 5.63
N THR A 218 9.62 0.86 6.03
CA THR A 218 9.62 2.16 5.38
C THR A 218 9.76 3.21 6.47
N GLY A 219 9.88 4.47 6.12
CA GLY A 219 9.80 5.58 7.08
C GLY A 219 8.36 5.96 7.47
N SER A 220 7.36 5.19 7.04
CA SER A 220 5.95 5.52 7.26
C SER A 220 5.57 5.71 8.73
N THR A 221 6.29 5.09 9.67
CA THR A 221 6.10 5.28 11.11
C THR A 221 6.41 6.72 11.53
N TYR A 222 7.46 7.33 10.98
CA TYR A 222 7.82 8.71 11.29
C TYR A 222 6.82 9.72 10.70
N ASN A 223 6.17 9.35 9.60
CA ASN A 223 5.15 10.16 8.91
C ASN A 223 3.71 9.85 9.38
N ALA A 224 3.53 8.89 10.28
CA ALA A 224 2.25 8.61 10.90
C ALA A 224 1.93 9.65 12.00
N MET A 225 0.64 9.83 12.28
CA MET A 225 0.14 10.66 13.36
C MET A 225 -0.26 9.80 14.55
N PHE A 226 0.08 10.23 15.75
CA PHE A 226 -0.13 9.52 17.00
C PHE A 226 -0.96 10.34 17.97
N LYS A 227 -1.98 9.75 18.59
CA LYS A 227 -2.84 10.36 19.60
C LYS A 227 -2.80 9.59 20.92
N GLY A 228 -3.32 10.17 21.99
CA GLY A 228 -3.23 9.60 23.34
C GLY A 228 -1.78 9.55 23.83
N GLN A 229 -1.33 8.43 24.36
CA GLN A 229 0.05 8.24 24.80
C GLN A 229 1.01 8.15 23.59
N HIS A 230 1.09 9.20 22.78
CA HIS A 230 1.71 9.22 21.46
C HIS A 230 3.12 8.60 21.41
N ARG A 231 3.94 8.74 22.47
CA ARG A 231 5.29 8.14 22.54
C ARG A 231 5.27 6.64 22.73
N HIS A 232 4.29 6.10 23.49
CA HIS A 232 4.12 4.67 23.64
C HIS A 232 3.45 4.05 22.39
N GLU A 233 2.50 4.78 21.80
CA GLU A 233 1.88 4.41 20.52
C GLU A 233 2.95 4.32 19.41
N PHE A 234 3.84 5.31 19.32
CA PHE A 234 4.98 5.27 18.40
C PHE A 234 5.88 4.05 18.67
N ALA A 235 6.21 3.79 19.94
CA ALA A 235 7.16 2.73 20.29
C ALA A 235 6.66 1.35 19.83
N TRP A 236 5.43 0.96 20.16
CA TRP A 236 4.93 -0.35 19.76
C TRP A 236 4.75 -0.45 18.23
N PHE A 237 4.25 0.62 17.60
CA PHE A 237 4.03 0.64 16.15
C PHE A 237 5.35 0.58 15.38
N HIS A 238 6.36 1.34 15.82
CA HIS A 238 7.68 1.34 15.20
C HIS A 238 8.42 0.02 15.41
N LEU A 239 8.40 -0.54 16.62
CA LEU A 239 9.01 -1.84 16.92
C LEU A 239 8.39 -2.97 16.09
N SER A 240 7.06 -3.00 15.95
CA SER A 240 6.41 -4.04 15.15
C SER A 240 6.82 -3.99 13.68
N ASN A 241 7.04 -2.78 13.13
CA ASN A 241 7.52 -2.61 11.75
C ASN A 241 9.02 -2.94 11.58
N ALA A 242 9.82 -2.87 12.65
CA ALA A 242 11.26 -3.09 12.59
C ALA A 242 11.68 -4.57 12.62
N ILE A 243 10.83 -5.49 13.11
CA ILE A 243 11.20 -6.91 13.33
C ILE A 243 11.49 -7.62 12.01
N PRO A 244 12.74 -8.11 11.80
CA PRO A 244 13.08 -8.90 10.62
C PRO A 244 12.28 -10.21 10.56
N GLY A 245 11.85 -10.62 9.35
CA GLY A 245 11.04 -11.83 9.15
C GLY A 245 9.54 -11.60 9.30
N VAL A 246 9.11 -10.65 10.13
CA VAL A 246 7.71 -10.24 10.25
C VAL A 246 7.38 -9.13 9.24
N SER A 247 8.32 -8.21 9.04
CA SER A 247 8.21 -7.10 8.09
C SER A 247 8.97 -7.35 6.78
N VAL A 248 8.52 -6.74 5.70
CA VAL A 248 9.14 -6.78 4.36
C VAL A 248 9.78 -5.43 4.03
N SER A 249 10.89 -5.40 3.28
CA SER A 249 11.47 -4.14 2.78
C SER A 249 10.62 -3.58 1.64
N ALA A 250 10.57 -2.23 1.51
CA ALA A 250 9.86 -1.55 0.44
C ALA A 250 10.24 -2.05 -0.96
N ALA A 251 11.53 -2.25 -1.22
CA ALA A 251 12.02 -2.76 -2.50
C ALA A 251 11.52 -4.19 -2.81
N ARG A 252 11.46 -5.10 -1.81
CA ARG A 252 10.90 -6.44 -2.03
C ARG A 252 9.40 -6.40 -2.22
N ALA A 253 8.70 -5.55 -1.48
CA ALA A 253 7.26 -5.31 -1.65
C ALA A 253 6.97 -4.80 -3.05
N ALA A 254 7.68 -3.75 -3.50
CA ALA A 254 7.54 -3.17 -4.83
C ALA A 254 7.73 -4.20 -5.95
N ARG A 255 8.79 -5.02 -5.91
CA ARG A 255 8.99 -6.09 -6.89
C ARG A 255 7.82 -7.06 -6.96
N ARG A 256 7.28 -7.49 -5.82
CA ARG A 256 6.11 -8.38 -5.78
C ARG A 256 4.85 -7.73 -6.32
N ILE A 257 4.66 -6.44 -6.05
CA ILE A 257 3.50 -5.67 -6.55
C ILE A 257 3.59 -5.49 -8.05
N VAL A 258 4.76 -5.09 -8.56
CA VAL A 258 4.98 -4.91 -10.00
C VAL A 258 4.83 -6.24 -10.75
N ASP A 259 5.31 -7.35 -10.18
CA ASP A 259 5.10 -8.70 -10.74
C ASP A 259 3.61 -9.09 -10.77
N ALA A 260 2.87 -8.82 -9.70
CA ALA A 260 1.44 -9.06 -9.63
C ALA A 260 0.66 -8.19 -10.64
N CYS A 261 1.01 -6.91 -10.77
CA CYS A 261 0.45 -6.01 -11.78
C CYS A 261 0.74 -6.53 -13.19
N ARG A 262 1.97 -6.97 -13.48
CA ARG A 262 2.35 -7.58 -14.75
C ARG A 262 1.42 -8.71 -15.16
N HIS A 263 1.11 -9.60 -14.24
CA HIS A 263 0.32 -10.80 -14.48
C HIS A 263 -1.19 -10.59 -14.27
N GLY A 264 -1.61 -9.42 -13.75
CA GLY A 264 -3.01 -9.17 -13.41
C GLY A 264 -3.52 -10.06 -12.29
N ASP A 265 -2.69 -10.30 -11.27
CA ASP A 265 -3.08 -11.08 -10.10
C ASP A 265 -4.19 -10.35 -9.34
N PRO A 266 -5.23 -11.04 -8.87
CA PRO A 266 -6.37 -10.39 -8.25
C PRO A 266 -6.05 -9.79 -6.88
N GLU A 267 -5.19 -10.45 -6.11
CA GLU A 267 -4.84 -10.06 -4.76
C GLU A 267 -3.39 -10.45 -4.42
N VAL A 268 -2.72 -9.61 -3.64
CA VAL A 268 -1.38 -9.88 -3.11
C VAL A 268 -1.32 -9.55 -1.63
N VAL A 269 -1.15 -10.53 -0.78
CA VAL A 269 -0.79 -10.36 0.63
C VAL A 269 0.71 -10.55 0.77
N LEU A 270 1.43 -9.49 1.19
CA LEU A 270 2.88 -9.42 1.00
C LEU A 270 3.72 -10.25 1.97
N THR A 271 3.28 -10.45 3.22
CA THR A 271 4.07 -11.18 4.21
C THR A 271 3.42 -12.51 4.59
N PRO A 272 4.20 -13.56 4.88
CA PRO A 272 3.62 -14.84 5.30
C PRO A 272 2.75 -14.74 6.56
N GLY A 273 3.18 -13.93 7.53
CA GLY A 273 2.38 -13.69 8.75
C GLY A 273 1.03 -13.04 8.45
N ALA A 274 0.98 -12.06 7.53
CA ALA A 274 -0.27 -11.45 7.07
C ALA A 274 -1.15 -12.46 6.33
N GLN A 275 -0.56 -13.31 5.47
CA GLN A 275 -1.30 -14.37 4.77
C GLN A 275 -1.96 -15.34 5.76
N LEU A 276 -1.21 -15.78 6.76
CA LEU A 276 -1.72 -16.67 7.81
C LEU A 276 -2.82 -15.99 8.63
N ALA A 277 -2.65 -14.73 9.01
CA ALA A 277 -3.64 -13.98 9.76
C ALA A 277 -4.96 -13.80 8.97
N VAL A 278 -4.86 -13.42 7.69
CA VAL A 278 -6.04 -13.30 6.79
C VAL A 278 -6.75 -14.65 6.65
N LEU A 279 -6.01 -15.74 6.47
CA LEU A 279 -6.59 -17.09 6.40
C LEU A 279 -7.26 -17.49 7.72
N ALA A 280 -6.62 -17.24 8.86
CA ALA A 280 -7.18 -17.51 10.18
C ALA A 280 -8.47 -16.73 10.41
N ASN A 281 -8.50 -15.44 10.03
CA ASN A 281 -9.70 -14.62 10.12
C ASN A 281 -10.83 -15.16 9.22
N ALA A 282 -10.52 -15.61 8.02
CA ALA A 282 -11.52 -16.19 7.11
C ALA A 282 -12.11 -17.51 7.64
N ILE A 283 -11.30 -18.34 8.35
CA ILE A 283 -11.74 -19.62 8.91
C ILE A 283 -12.52 -19.40 10.20
N SER A 284 -12.05 -18.52 11.08
CA SER A 284 -12.66 -18.29 12.41
C SER A 284 -12.60 -16.81 12.82
N PRO A 285 -13.53 -15.98 12.31
CA PRO A 285 -13.58 -14.56 12.66
C PRO A 285 -13.73 -14.31 14.17
N ALA A 286 -14.52 -15.16 14.83
CA ALA A 286 -14.76 -15.04 16.28
C ALA A 286 -13.49 -15.30 17.11
N THR A 287 -12.66 -16.26 16.71
CA THR A 287 -11.37 -16.52 17.37
C THR A 287 -10.40 -15.37 17.12
N THR A 288 -10.34 -14.87 15.88
CA THR A 288 -9.51 -13.70 15.54
C THR A 288 -9.92 -12.49 16.36
N ALA A 289 -11.22 -12.20 16.48
CA ALA A 289 -11.72 -11.08 17.27
C ALA A 289 -11.32 -11.19 18.76
N ARG A 290 -11.41 -12.39 19.36
CA ARG A 290 -10.95 -12.62 20.74
C ARG A 290 -9.43 -12.37 20.90
N LEU A 291 -8.63 -12.86 19.96
CA LEU A 291 -7.18 -12.64 20.00
C LEU A 291 -6.82 -11.16 19.84
N LEU A 292 -7.51 -10.42 18.98
CA LEU A 292 -7.34 -8.98 18.83
C LEU A 292 -7.75 -8.21 20.08
N SER A 293 -8.83 -8.61 20.75
CA SER A 293 -9.24 -8.03 22.04
C SER A 293 -8.19 -8.28 23.13
N LEU A 294 -7.58 -9.46 23.16
CA LEU A 294 -6.48 -9.74 24.09
C LEU A 294 -5.22 -8.91 23.73
N ALA A 295 -4.91 -8.77 22.44
CA ALA A 295 -3.81 -7.94 21.99
C ALA A 295 -4.01 -6.46 22.35
N ASN A 296 -5.25 -5.96 22.27
CA ASN A 296 -5.60 -4.60 22.67
C ASN A 296 -5.24 -4.29 24.11
N ASN A 297 -5.39 -5.28 25.03
CA ASN A 297 -5.02 -5.12 26.44
C ASN A 297 -3.50 -4.95 26.66
N LEU A 298 -2.68 -5.20 25.65
CA LEU A 298 -1.22 -5.01 25.68
C LEU A 298 -0.79 -3.66 25.08
N LEU A 299 -1.72 -2.92 24.48
CA LEU A 299 -1.47 -1.60 23.91
C LEU A 299 -1.60 -0.51 24.99
N PRO A 300 -1.12 0.71 24.72
CA PRO A 300 -1.19 1.81 25.69
C PRO A 300 -2.62 2.13 26.11
N ASP A 301 -2.84 2.34 27.41
CA ASP A 301 -4.16 2.72 27.92
C ASP A 301 -4.64 4.07 27.38
N PRO A 302 -5.94 4.24 27.09
CA PRO A 302 -6.53 5.51 26.75
C PRO A 302 -6.63 6.39 28.01
N ARG A 303 -5.64 7.25 28.25
CA ARG A 303 -5.64 8.19 29.40
C ARG A 303 -6.04 9.58 28.94
N ALA A 304 -7.05 10.14 29.57
CA ALA A 304 -7.60 11.46 29.25
C ALA A 304 -6.57 12.61 29.32
N GLU A 305 -5.54 12.48 30.16
CA GLU A 305 -4.48 13.47 30.34
C GLU A 305 -3.66 13.77 29.08
N TYR A 306 -3.62 12.84 28.11
CA TYR A 306 -2.87 12.99 26.86
C TYR A 306 -3.67 13.64 25.73
N GLY A 307 -5.00 13.72 25.84
CA GLY A 307 -5.91 14.40 24.92
C GLY A 307 -5.93 13.86 23.49
N ASP A 308 -6.66 14.56 22.63
CA ASP A 308 -6.92 14.18 21.24
C ASP A 308 -5.95 14.81 20.25
N ARG A 309 -4.96 15.57 20.75
CA ARG A 309 -3.99 16.23 19.89
C ARG A 309 -3.12 15.21 19.16
N ALA A 310 -3.07 15.34 17.84
CA ALA A 310 -2.21 14.52 17.00
C ALA A 310 -0.75 15.00 17.04
N HIS A 311 0.18 14.05 17.13
CA HIS A 311 1.63 14.28 17.09
C HIS A 311 2.22 13.47 15.96
N SER A 312 3.12 14.05 15.17
CA SER A 312 3.84 13.28 14.14
C SER A 312 4.76 12.24 14.78
N GLY A 313 5.12 11.20 14.01
CA GLY A 313 6.09 10.22 14.47
C GLY A 313 7.41 10.84 14.88
N TRP A 314 7.86 11.90 14.17
CA TRP A 314 9.06 12.66 14.53
C TRP A 314 8.98 13.31 15.92
N GLN A 315 7.81 13.81 16.31
CA GLN A 315 7.55 14.37 17.64
C GLN A 315 7.34 13.29 18.71
N SER A 316 7.12 12.05 18.29
CA SER A 316 6.78 10.91 19.15
C SER A 316 7.95 9.97 19.39
N VAL A 317 9.12 10.23 18.79
CA VAL A 317 10.34 9.44 19.03
C VAL A 317 10.62 9.37 20.54
N SER A 318 10.84 8.17 21.04
CA SER A 318 11.01 7.94 22.47
C SER A 318 12.20 7.01 22.76
N ALA A 319 12.78 7.14 23.96
CA ALA A 319 13.85 6.28 24.45
C ALA A 319 13.43 4.80 24.64
N TYR A 320 12.13 4.49 24.54
CA TYR A 320 11.62 3.14 24.64
C TYR A 320 11.94 2.26 23.41
N VAL A 321 12.47 2.86 22.34
CA VAL A 321 12.79 2.17 21.10
C VAL A 321 14.31 1.97 20.98
N PRO A 322 14.84 0.77 21.20
CA PRO A 322 16.28 0.50 21.08
C PRO A 322 16.74 0.66 19.61
N SER A 323 17.67 1.57 19.36
CA SER A 323 18.22 1.85 18.01
C SER A 323 18.86 0.62 17.34
N ALA A 324 19.30 -0.37 18.13
CA ALA A 324 19.83 -1.63 17.59
C ALA A 324 18.79 -2.45 16.83
N ILE A 325 17.51 -2.37 17.22
CA ILE A 325 16.39 -3.11 16.59
C ILE A 325 15.85 -2.34 15.39
N THR A 326 15.83 -1.00 15.45
CA THR A 326 15.22 -0.14 14.42
C THR A 326 16.14 0.22 13.28
N ARG A 327 17.45 -0.04 13.40
CA ARG A 327 18.48 0.36 12.41
C ARG A 327 18.10 0.09 10.95
N LEU A 328 17.42 -1.02 10.65
CA LEU A 328 16.98 -1.35 9.29
C LEU A 328 15.76 -0.52 8.85
N ALA A 329 14.89 -0.16 9.77
CA ALA A 329 13.75 0.71 9.49
C ALA A 329 14.19 2.16 9.33
N ASP A 330 15.12 2.61 10.18
CA ASP A 330 15.69 3.96 10.12
C ASP A 330 16.46 4.19 8.81
N ARG A 331 17.25 3.20 8.38
CA ARG A 331 17.92 3.24 7.08
C ARG A 331 16.91 3.28 5.92
N ALA A 332 15.82 2.52 6.02
CA ALA A 332 14.77 2.52 4.99
C ALA A 332 14.08 3.89 4.87
N THR A 333 14.04 4.71 5.92
CA THR A 333 13.51 6.08 5.90
C THR A 333 14.34 6.96 4.96
N VAL A 334 15.67 6.87 5.05
CA VAL A 334 16.59 7.58 4.16
C VAL A 334 16.47 7.07 2.72
N ASP A 335 16.55 5.75 2.54
CA ASP A 335 16.58 5.10 1.22
C ASP A 335 15.28 5.35 0.41
N ASN A 336 14.18 5.68 1.07
CA ASN A 336 12.87 5.86 0.44
C ASN A 336 12.33 7.30 0.51
N ASN A 337 13.20 8.31 0.66
CA ASN A 337 12.83 9.73 0.64
C ASN A 337 11.76 10.11 1.70
N GLU A 338 11.86 9.54 2.89
CA GLU A 338 10.87 9.77 3.97
C GLU A 338 11.40 10.65 5.11
N LEU A 339 12.56 11.30 4.94
CA LEU A 339 13.07 12.31 5.87
C LEU A 339 12.25 13.60 5.73
N PRO A 340 11.99 14.31 6.83
CA PRO A 340 11.41 15.65 6.76
C PRO A 340 12.41 16.61 6.11
N ASP A 341 11.89 17.66 5.47
CA ASP A 341 12.70 18.78 5.01
C ASP A 341 13.19 19.63 6.21
N VAL A 342 13.96 19.01 7.06
CA VAL A 342 14.73 19.77 8.07
C VAL A 342 16.04 20.07 7.39
N GLY A 343 16.21 21.33 6.96
CA GLY A 343 17.50 21.79 6.52
C GLY A 343 18.54 21.34 7.57
N LEU A 344 19.48 20.53 7.12
CA LEU A 344 20.67 20.20 7.89
C LEU A 344 21.43 21.51 8.08
N THR A 345 21.08 22.26 9.14
CA THR A 345 21.90 23.37 9.70
C THR A 345 22.71 22.84 10.85
#